data_63d4ab835ff63e22c5a8c7e5a3584ad0
#
_entry.id   63d4ab835ff63e22c5a8c7e5a3584ad0
#
_cell.length_a   1.000
_cell.length_b   1.000
_cell.length_c   1.000
_cell.angle_alpha   90.00
_cell.angle_beta   90.00
_cell.angle_gamma   90.00
#
_symmetry.space_group_name_H-M   'P 1'
#
loop_
_entity.id
_entity.type
_entity.pdbx_description
1 polymer ?
#
loop_
_entity_poly.entity_id
_entity_poly.type
_entity_poly.pdbx_seq_one_letter_code
_entity_poly.pdbx_strand_id
1 'polypeptide(L)'
;HNPELVSGSRSTSNLPQLDTNVCTTGFSTNSFVGTEEYIAPEVIWGKGHTSAVDWWTLGIFIYEMVFGITPFKGATRNETFANILKNEVKFPEYNSMSSSCRNLVKKLLVKDPVKRLGSKSGASEIKSHTFFKTVQWDLLRNQKPPLVPVFTQRHRQDPLYPAELSDGEEGNGS
;
A
#
# COMPACT_ATOMS: atom_id res chain seq x y z
N HIS A 1 39.58 51.02 16.20
CA HIS A 1 38.80 50.80 14.99
C HIS A 1 39.10 49.40 14.46
N ASN A 2 38.20 48.51 14.73
CA ASN A 2 38.22 47.16 14.23
C ASN A 2 37.15 47.08 13.12
N PRO A 3 37.41 46.55 11.92
CA PRO A 3 36.35 46.16 11.00
C PRO A 3 36.02 44.68 11.19
N GLU A 4 34.75 44.43 11.42
CA GLU A 4 34.14 43.12 11.51
C GLU A 4 34.26 42.34 10.20
N LEU A 5 34.67 41.07 10.32
CA LEU A 5 34.64 40.09 9.26
C LEU A 5 33.21 39.55 9.14
N VAL A 6 32.51 39.95 8.09
CA VAL A 6 31.22 39.39 7.71
C VAL A 6 31.42 38.00 7.11
N SER A 7 31.14 36.99 7.90
CA SER A 7 31.10 35.61 7.45
C SER A 7 29.83 35.37 6.59
N GLY A 8 30.04 35.20 5.29
CA GLY A 8 29.00 34.84 4.34
C GLY A 8 28.55 33.41 4.57
N SER A 9 27.37 33.26 5.14
CA SER A 9 26.68 31.98 5.28
C SER A 9 26.23 31.51 3.89
N ARG A 10 26.80 30.42 3.40
CA ARG A 10 26.36 29.73 2.19
C ARG A 10 24.96 29.11 2.47
N SER A 11 24.00 29.59 1.72
CA SER A 11 22.65 29.00 1.63
C SER A 11 22.76 27.57 1.15
N THR A 12 22.53 26.63 2.03
CA THR A 12 22.31 25.22 1.65
C THR A 12 20.94 25.13 1.00
N SER A 13 20.92 24.62 -0.22
CA SER A 13 19.75 24.33 -1.03
C SER A 13 18.70 23.58 -0.22
N ASN A 14 17.54 24.19 0.00
CA ASN A 14 16.34 23.54 0.49
C ASN A 14 15.83 22.54 -0.57
N LEU A 15 16.38 21.34 -0.56
CA LEU A 15 15.67 20.20 -1.15
C LEU A 15 14.47 19.91 -0.25
N PRO A 16 13.26 19.71 -0.80
CA PRO A 16 12.12 19.31 0.00
C PRO A 16 12.45 17.98 0.68
N GLN A 17 12.65 18.04 1.99
CA GLN A 17 12.83 16.87 2.81
C GLN A 17 11.49 16.13 2.79
N LEU A 18 11.46 14.97 2.15
CA LEU A 18 10.31 14.07 2.21
C LEU A 18 10.13 13.70 3.68
N ASP A 19 9.07 14.25 4.27
CA ASP A 19 8.70 13.94 5.65
C ASP A 19 8.15 12.52 5.68
N THR A 20 9.02 11.55 5.98
CA THR A 20 8.66 10.14 6.07
C THR A 20 7.81 9.81 7.31
N ASN A 21 7.51 10.80 8.14
CA ASN A 21 6.65 10.69 9.30
C ASN A 21 5.16 10.89 9.01
N VAL A 22 4.74 10.99 7.75
CA VAL A 22 3.33 11.13 7.36
C VAL A 22 2.59 9.78 7.40
N CYS A 23 2.93 8.91 8.32
CA CYS A 23 2.02 7.85 8.72
C CYS A 23 1.18 8.41 9.86
N THR A 24 0.09 9.08 9.52
CA THR A 24 -0.81 9.75 10.45
C THR A 24 -1.60 8.72 11.26
N THR A 25 -0.97 8.14 12.27
CA THR A 25 -1.64 7.24 13.20
C THR A 25 -2.64 7.94 14.12
N GLY A 26 -2.65 9.27 14.14
CA GLY A 26 -3.49 10.06 15.03
C GLY A 26 -4.65 10.82 14.39
N PHE A 27 -4.78 10.84 13.08
CA PHE A 27 -5.86 11.54 12.38
C PHE A 27 -6.96 10.59 11.94
N SER A 28 -8.20 10.95 12.21
CA SER A 28 -9.39 10.23 11.78
C SER A 28 -10.12 11.04 10.72
N THR A 29 -10.61 10.37 9.68
CA THR A 29 -11.43 10.97 8.62
C THR A 29 -12.78 10.26 8.51
N ASN A 30 -13.77 10.92 7.92
CA ASN A 30 -15.11 10.39 7.67
C ASN A 30 -15.40 10.26 6.17
N SER A 31 -14.42 10.46 5.29
CA SER A 31 -14.62 10.34 3.86
C SER A 31 -14.87 8.88 3.46
N PHE A 32 -15.85 8.68 2.58
CA PHE A 32 -16.22 7.38 2.04
C PHE A 32 -15.79 7.30 0.57
N VAL A 33 -14.63 6.69 0.31
CA VAL A 33 -14.04 6.56 -1.02
C VAL A 33 -13.54 5.12 -1.21
N GLY A 34 -13.75 4.54 -2.38
CA GLY A 34 -13.19 3.26 -2.77
C GLY A 34 -14.21 2.25 -3.29
N THR A 35 -13.71 1.09 -3.73
CA THR A 35 -14.52 -0.04 -4.19
C THR A 35 -15.20 -0.73 -3.01
N GLU A 36 -16.47 -1.02 -3.10
CA GLU A 36 -17.31 -1.56 -2.01
C GLU A 36 -16.71 -2.79 -1.32
N GLU A 37 -16.12 -3.69 -2.10
CA GLU A 37 -15.56 -4.95 -1.60
C GLU A 37 -14.28 -4.78 -0.77
N TYR A 38 -13.62 -3.60 -0.86
CA TYR A 38 -12.38 -3.27 -0.16
C TYR A 38 -12.58 -2.41 1.09
N ILE A 39 -13.83 -1.95 1.33
CA ILE A 39 -14.13 -1.02 2.42
C ILE A 39 -13.97 -1.72 3.77
N ALA A 40 -13.28 -1.05 4.70
CA ALA A 40 -13.08 -1.54 6.05
C ALA A 40 -14.35 -1.40 6.93
N PRO A 41 -14.56 -2.28 7.93
CA PRO A 41 -15.73 -2.22 8.81
C PRO A 41 -15.96 -0.86 9.47
N GLU A 42 -14.91 -0.21 9.95
CA GLU A 42 -14.99 1.10 10.61
C GLU A 42 -15.47 2.22 9.69
N VAL A 43 -15.21 2.11 8.38
CA VAL A 43 -15.72 3.04 7.37
C VAL A 43 -17.22 2.87 7.19
N ILE A 44 -17.69 1.60 7.15
CA ILE A 44 -19.13 1.30 7.06
C ILE A 44 -19.87 1.81 8.31
N TRP A 45 -19.26 1.69 9.50
CA TRP A 45 -19.85 2.20 10.75
C TRP A 45 -19.87 3.71 10.84
N GLY A 46 -19.10 4.44 10.02
CA GLY A 46 -19.08 5.91 10.03
C GLY A 46 -18.52 6.54 11.31
N LYS A 47 -17.71 5.81 12.07
CA LYS A 47 -17.11 6.28 13.33
C LYS A 47 -15.76 6.98 13.16
N GLY A 48 -15.44 7.38 11.94
CA GLY A 48 -14.11 7.84 11.58
C GLY A 48 -13.15 6.66 11.40
N HIS A 49 -12.09 6.88 10.62
CA HIS A 49 -11.10 5.84 10.33
C HIS A 49 -9.68 6.41 10.31
N THR A 50 -8.72 5.54 10.56
CA THR A 50 -7.29 5.85 10.60
C THR A 50 -6.58 5.09 9.48
N SER A 51 -5.25 5.18 9.42
CA SER A 51 -4.42 4.37 8.51
C SER A 51 -4.63 2.85 8.65
N ALA A 52 -5.31 2.38 9.69
CA ALA A 52 -5.67 0.96 9.83
C ALA A 52 -6.56 0.44 8.68
N VAL A 53 -7.27 1.32 7.96
CA VAL A 53 -8.04 0.95 6.76
C VAL A 53 -7.13 0.44 5.64
N ASP A 54 -5.91 0.97 5.51
CA ASP A 54 -4.96 0.53 4.48
C ASP A 54 -4.50 -0.92 4.74
N TRP A 55 -4.35 -1.30 6.00
CA TRP A 55 -4.01 -2.68 6.37
C TRP A 55 -5.15 -3.66 6.14
N TRP A 56 -6.39 -3.24 6.36
CA TRP A 56 -7.55 -4.01 5.94
C TRP A 56 -7.56 -4.22 4.42
N THR A 57 -7.40 -3.14 3.66
CA THR A 57 -7.35 -3.17 2.19
C THR A 57 -6.22 -4.09 1.70
N LEU A 58 -5.03 -4.06 2.33
CA LEU A 58 -3.95 -5.00 2.03
C LEU A 58 -4.39 -6.46 2.25
N GLY A 59 -5.14 -6.74 3.32
CA GLY A 59 -5.67 -8.08 3.59
C GLY A 59 -6.63 -8.57 2.50
N ILE A 60 -7.56 -7.71 2.06
CA ILE A 60 -8.46 -7.99 0.93
C ILE A 60 -7.66 -8.26 -0.34
N PHE A 61 -6.68 -7.40 -0.64
CA PHE A 61 -5.86 -7.50 -1.85
C PHE A 61 -5.04 -8.80 -1.89
N ILE A 62 -4.40 -9.20 -0.78
CA ILE A 62 -3.68 -10.47 -0.71
C ILE A 62 -4.63 -11.65 -0.94
N TYR A 63 -5.82 -11.62 -0.34
CA TYR A 63 -6.81 -12.66 -0.54
C TYR A 63 -7.22 -12.75 -2.01
N GLU A 64 -7.55 -11.63 -2.64
CA GLU A 64 -7.95 -11.58 -4.04
C GLU A 64 -6.82 -12.03 -5.00
N MET A 65 -5.57 -11.65 -4.74
CA MET A 65 -4.42 -12.17 -5.54
C MET A 65 -4.31 -13.69 -5.50
N VAL A 66 -4.70 -14.34 -4.40
CA VAL A 66 -4.61 -15.79 -4.25
C VAL A 66 -5.82 -16.51 -4.83
N PHE A 67 -7.02 -15.96 -4.66
CA PHE A 67 -8.27 -16.65 -4.96
C PHE A 67 -9.01 -16.09 -6.19
N GLY A 68 -8.61 -14.92 -6.71
CA GLY A 68 -9.28 -14.24 -7.82
C GLY A 68 -10.63 -13.60 -7.46
N ILE A 69 -11.02 -13.66 -6.20
CA ILE A 69 -12.25 -13.08 -5.65
C ILE A 69 -11.96 -12.43 -4.30
N THR A 70 -12.79 -11.47 -3.90
CA THR A 70 -12.70 -10.87 -2.56
C THR A 70 -13.42 -11.72 -1.51
N PRO A 71 -12.99 -11.68 -0.22
CA PRO A 71 -13.49 -12.63 0.80
C PRO A 71 -14.92 -12.39 1.27
N PHE A 72 -15.49 -11.21 1.04
CA PHE A 72 -16.78 -10.80 1.60
C PHE A 72 -17.83 -10.43 0.56
N LYS A 73 -17.54 -10.65 -0.73
CA LYS A 73 -18.45 -10.31 -1.83
C LYS A 73 -19.82 -10.95 -1.62
N GLY A 74 -20.88 -10.14 -1.71
CA GLY A 74 -22.27 -10.53 -1.75
C GLY A 74 -22.88 -10.28 -3.12
N ALA A 75 -24.13 -10.69 -3.33
CA ALA A 75 -24.87 -10.43 -4.57
C ALA A 75 -25.25 -8.95 -4.71
N THR A 76 -25.33 -8.22 -3.59
CA THR A 76 -25.65 -6.79 -3.54
C THR A 76 -24.66 -6.06 -2.66
N ARG A 77 -24.62 -4.72 -2.80
CA ARG A 77 -23.82 -3.84 -1.94
C ARG A 77 -24.15 -4.06 -0.44
N ASN A 78 -25.43 -4.09 -0.12
CA ASN A 78 -25.87 -4.26 1.27
C ASN A 78 -25.46 -5.62 1.84
N GLU A 79 -25.51 -6.67 1.04
CA GLU A 79 -25.03 -7.99 1.43
C GLU A 79 -23.52 -8.01 1.63
N THR A 80 -22.75 -7.39 0.72
CA THR A 80 -21.30 -7.22 0.85
C THR A 80 -20.97 -6.51 2.17
N PHE A 81 -21.63 -5.41 2.49
CA PHE A 81 -21.43 -4.70 3.75
C PHE A 81 -21.81 -5.54 4.98
N ALA A 82 -22.93 -6.26 4.91
CA ALA A 82 -23.31 -7.18 5.98
C ALA A 82 -22.24 -8.28 6.20
N ASN A 83 -21.69 -8.82 5.12
CA ASN A 83 -20.62 -9.82 5.17
C ASN A 83 -19.34 -9.22 5.77
N ILE A 84 -18.94 -8.02 5.34
CA ILE A 84 -17.79 -7.31 5.90
C ILE A 84 -17.93 -7.09 7.40
N LEU A 85 -19.11 -6.75 7.88
CA LEU A 85 -19.34 -6.45 9.28
C LEU A 85 -19.43 -7.69 10.16
N LYS A 86 -20.02 -8.79 9.65
CA LYS A 86 -20.45 -9.95 10.47
C LYS A 86 -19.61 -11.20 10.25
N ASN A 87 -19.16 -11.45 9.02
CA ASN A 87 -18.57 -12.74 8.68
C ASN A 87 -17.06 -12.74 8.91
N GLU A 88 -16.56 -13.85 9.46
CA GLU A 88 -15.13 -14.13 9.49
C GLU A 88 -14.62 -14.51 8.09
N VAL A 89 -13.34 -14.22 7.80
CA VAL A 89 -12.73 -14.63 6.54
C VAL A 89 -12.66 -16.14 6.43
N LYS A 90 -13.23 -16.69 5.35
CA LYS A 90 -13.18 -18.12 5.01
C LYS A 90 -12.17 -18.34 3.90
N PHE A 91 -11.48 -19.46 3.94
CA PHE A 91 -10.48 -19.83 2.92
C PHE A 91 -10.96 -21.08 2.19
N PRO A 92 -11.09 -21.05 0.87
CA PRO A 92 -11.41 -22.21 0.07
C PRO A 92 -10.37 -23.33 0.25
N GLU A 93 -10.83 -24.58 0.30
CA GLU A 93 -9.95 -25.74 0.51
C GLU A 93 -9.13 -26.13 -0.74
N TYR A 94 -9.60 -25.73 -1.92
CA TYR A 94 -8.99 -26.10 -3.20
C TYR A 94 -7.67 -25.37 -3.50
N ASN A 95 -7.22 -24.47 -2.65
CA ASN A 95 -6.00 -23.69 -2.88
C ASN A 95 -4.95 -23.97 -1.80
N SER A 96 -3.71 -24.19 -2.24
CA SER A 96 -2.56 -24.48 -1.39
C SER A 96 -1.94 -23.22 -0.75
N MET A 97 -2.76 -22.30 -0.23
CA MET A 97 -2.29 -21.14 0.50
C MET A 97 -1.48 -21.56 1.74
N SER A 98 -0.25 -21.05 1.88
CA SER A 98 0.58 -21.39 3.04
C SER A 98 -0.07 -20.95 4.37
N SER A 99 0.21 -21.67 5.43
CA SER A 99 -0.31 -21.36 6.78
C SER A 99 0.09 -19.97 7.24
N SER A 100 1.30 -19.53 6.91
CA SER A 100 1.80 -18.17 7.22
C SER A 100 1.05 -17.09 6.46
N CYS A 101 0.75 -17.30 5.17
CA CYS A 101 -0.06 -16.37 4.38
C CYS A 101 -1.49 -16.28 4.93
N ARG A 102 -2.11 -17.43 5.23
CA ARG A 102 -3.43 -17.50 5.84
C ARG A 102 -3.49 -16.76 7.18
N ASN A 103 -2.45 -16.90 8.00
CA ASN A 103 -2.34 -16.20 9.28
C ASN A 103 -2.20 -14.68 9.08
N LEU A 104 -1.39 -14.24 8.10
CA LEU A 104 -1.25 -12.82 7.75
C LEU A 104 -2.61 -12.21 7.37
N VAL A 105 -3.32 -12.84 6.43
CA VAL A 105 -4.64 -12.36 5.98
C VAL A 105 -5.63 -12.30 7.14
N LYS A 106 -5.69 -13.33 7.99
CA LYS A 106 -6.55 -13.32 9.19
C LYS A 106 -6.26 -12.14 10.10
N LYS A 107 -4.98 -11.82 10.33
CA LYS A 107 -4.58 -10.70 11.20
C LYS A 107 -4.85 -9.33 10.59
N LEU A 108 -4.74 -9.20 9.27
CA LEU A 108 -5.09 -7.98 8.54
C LEU A 108 -6.60 -7.75 8.47
N LEU A 109 -7.40 -8.83 8.38
CA LEU A 109 -8.86 -8.76 8.30
C LEU A 109 -9.56 -8.85 9.66
N VAL A 110 -8.89 -8.40 10.72
CA VAL A 110 -9.50 -8.20 12.03
C VAL A 110 -10.46 -7.01 11.97
N LYS A 111 -11.72 -7.21 12.39
CA LYS A 111 -12.77 -6.18 12.32
C LYS A 111 -12.47 -4.96 13.18
N ASP A 112 -11.94 -5.21 14.38
CA ASP A 112 -11.52 -4.14 15.30
C ASP A 112 -10.22 -3.50 14.77
N PRO A 113 -10.25 -2.22 14.34
CA PRO A 113 -9.08 -1.56 13.76
C PRO A 113 -7.91 -1.44 14.76
N VAL A 114 -8.17 -1.39 16.05
CA VAL A 114 -7.13 -1.27 17.09
C VAL A 114 -6.35 -2.59 17.27
N LYS A 115 -7.01 -3.72 17.02
CA LYS A 115 -6.42 -5.07 17.12
C LYS A 115 -5.86 -5.58 15.80
N ARG A 116 -6.12 -4.87 14.71
CA ARG A 116 -5.67 -5.24 13.37
C ARG A 116 -4.15 -5.15 13.28
N LEU A 117 -3.52 -6.10 12.59
CA LEU A 117 -2.07 -6.09 12.33
C LEU A 117 -1.69 -4.79 11.58
N GLY A 118 -0.65 -4.12 12.03
CA GLY A 118 -0.21 -2.83 11.50
C GLY A 118 -0.74 -1.63 12.26
N SER A 119 -1.70 -1.80 13.17
CA SER A 119 -2.31 -0.67 13.89
C SER A 119 -1.40 -0.05 14.96
N LYS A 120 -0.42 -0.81 15.48
CA LYS A 120 0.49 -0.35 16.52
C LYS A 120 1.74 0.31 15.95
N SER A 121 2.41 -0.36 15.03
CA SER A 121 3.73 0.03 14.51
C SER A 121 3.76 0.09 12.98
N GLY A 122 2.59 0.14 12.34
CA GLY A 122 2.48 0.28 10.88
C GLY A 122 3.17 -0.84 10.10
N ALA A 123 3.86 -0.45 9.04
CA ALA A 123 4.55 -1.38 8.14
C ALA A 123 5.61 -2.24 8.82
N SER A 124 6.26 -1.76 9.89
CA SER A 124 7.28 -2.52 10.61
C SER A 124 6.70 -3.76 11.27
N GLU A 125 5.49 -3.66 11.83
CA GLU A 125 4.77 -4.79 12.42
C GLU A 125 4.41 -5.84 11.35
N ILE A 126 4.01 -5.40 10.16
CA ILE A 126 3.68 -6.29 9.03
C ILE A 126 4.94 -6.96 8.50
N LYS A 127 6.03 -6.20 8.27
CA LYS A 127 7.31 -6.73 7.78
C LYS A 127 7.90 -7.80 8.70
N SER A 128 7.67 -7.71 10.00
CA SER A 128 8.11 -8.70 10.98
C SER A 128 7.28 -9.96 11.04
N HIS A 129 6.14 -10.03 10.31
CA HIS A 129 5.31 -11.22 10.28
C HIS A 129 6.02 -12.40 9.62
N THR A 130 5.79 -13.62 10.12
CA THR A 130 6.44 -14.86 9.66
C THR A 130 6.30 -15.14 8.17
N PHE A 131 5.27 -14.62 7.52
CA PHE A 131 5.10 -14.71 6.07
C PHE A 131 6.26 -14.04 5.31
N PHE A 132 6.80 -12.96 5.85
CA PHE A 132 7.86 -12.16 5.23
C PHE A 132 9.27 -12.50 5.73
N LYS A 133 9.45 -13.55 6.54
CA LYS A 133 10.74 -13.88 7.17
C LYS A 133 11.92 -14.07 6.21
N THR A 134 11.63 -14.42 4.95
CA THR A 134 12.65 -14.63 3.91
C THR A 134 12.90 -13.39 3.05
N VAL A 135 12.13 -12.32 3.25
CA VAL A 135 12.25 -11.10 2.45
C VAL A 135 13.37 -10.24 3.01
N GLN A 136 14.35 -9.96 2.18
CA GLN A 136 15.43 -9.01 2.47
C GLN A 136 14.99 -7.61 2.01
N TRP A 137 14.32 -6.88 2.91
CA TRP A 137 13.69 -5.59 2.60
C TRP A 137 14.67 -4.56 2.04
N ASP A 138 15.88 -4.49 2.58
CA ASP A 138 16.90 -3.53 2.17
C ASP A 138 17.43 -3.80 0.75
N LEU A 139 17.39 -5.05 0.31
CA LEU A 139 17.84 -5.48 -1.00
C LEU A 139 16.71 -5.63 -2.03
N LEU A 140 15.47 -5.53 -1.61
CA LEU A 140 14.30 -5.79 -2.47
C LEU A 140 14.29 -4.89 -3.71
N ARG A 141 14.69 -3.63 -3.56
CA ARG A 141 14.78 -2.67 -4.66
C ARG A 141 15.75 -3.09 -5.77
N ASN A 142 16.78 -3.83 -5.43
CA ASN A 142 17.84 -4.27 -6.35
C ASN A 142 17.56 -5.66 -6.95
N GLN A 143 16.49 -6.31 -6.53
CA GLN A 143 16.11 -7.63 -7.04
C GLN A 143 15.28 -7.48 -8.31
N LYS A 144 15.56 -8.36 -9.29
CA LYS A 144 14.72 -8.43 -10.49
C LYS A 144 13.32 -8.91 -10.10
N PRO A 145 12.24 -8.17 -10.48
CA PRO A 145 10.89 -8.59 -10.17
C PRO A 145 10.55 -9.91 -10.88
N PRO A 146 9.68 -10.74 -10.29
CA PRO A 146 9.28 -12.01 -10.89
C PRO A 146 8.53 -11.84 -12.23
N LEU A 147 7.88 -10.70 -12.40
CA LEU A 147 7.20 -10.31 -13.63
C LEU A 147 7.70 -8.93 -14.07
N VAL A 148 8.25 -8.87 -15.27
CA VAL A 148 8.61 -7.60 -15.92
C VAL A 148 7.54 -7.34 -16.99
N PRO A 149 6.75 -6.25 -16.88
CA PRO A 149 5.75 -5.91 -17.89
C PRO A 149 6.42 -5.69 -19.25
N VAL A 150 5.89 -6.32 -20.29
CA VAL A 150 6.28 -6.05 -21.67
C VAL A 150 5.33 -5.01 -22.24
N PHE A 151 5.80 -3.79 -22.38
CA PHE A 151 5.05 -2.74 -23.04
C PHE A 151 5.07 -2.98 -24.55
N THR A 152 3.96 -3.46 -25.12
CA THR A 152 3.80 -3.49 -26.56
C THR A 152 3.64 -2.06 -27.10
N GLN A 153 4.16 -1.79 -28.30
CA GLN A 153 4.16 -0.43 -28.90
C GLN A 153 2.78 0.25 -29.00
N ARG A 154 1.69 -0.50 -28.80
CA ARG A 154 0.33 0.06 -28.76
C ARG A 154 0.09 1.08 -27.64
N HIS A 155 0.88 1.02 -26.54
CA HIS A 155 0.74 1.99 -25.45
C HIS A 155 1.47 3.31 -25.68
N ARG A 156 2.31 3.44 -26.72
CA ARG A 156 2.96 4.71 -27.09
C ARG A 156 1.99 5.73 -27.71
N GLN A 157 0.76 5.32 -28.07
CA GLN A 157 -0.28 6.19 -28.64
C GLN A 157 -1.40 6.51 -27.65
N ASP A 158 -1.29 6.10 -26.39
CA ASP A 158 -2.27 6.42 -25.35
C ASP A 158 -2.07 7.87 -24.90
N PRO A 159 -3.08 8.76 -25.04
CA PRO A 159 -2.96 10.17 -24.63
C PRO A 159 -2.68 10.37 -23.13
N LEU A 160 -2.81 9.33 -22.31
CA LEU A 160 -2.51 9.33 -20.88
C LEU A 160 -1.02 9.08 -20.55
N TYR A 161 -0.20 8.75 -21.56
CA TYR A 161 1.25 8.61 -21.39
C TYR A 161 1.94 9.82 -22.02
N PRO A 162 2.52 10.75 -21.23
CA PRO A 162 3.31 11.85 -21.79
C PRO A 162 4.51 11.29 -22.57
N ALA A 163 4.65 11.72 -23.82
CA ALA A 163 5.76 11.36 -24.70
C ALA A 163 7.04 12.13 -24.30
N GLU A 164 7.49 12.01 -23.06
CA GLU A 164 8.74 12.65 -22.64
C GLU A 164 9.63 11.66 -21.90
N LEU A 165 10.46 11.04 -22.69
CA LEU A 165 11.87 10.70 -22.39
C LEU A 165 12.45 10.15 -23.71
N SER A 166 12.61 11.04 -24.69
CA SER A 166 13.49 10.78 -25.82
C SER A 166 14.92 10.90 -25.31
N ASP A 167 15.59 9.78 -25.22
CA ASP A 167 17.02 9.71 -25.00
C ASP A 167 17.72 10.65 -26.00
N GLY A 168 18.52 11.58 -25.45
CA GLY A 168 19.33 12.47 -26.23
C GLY A 168 20.32 11.66 -27.08
N GLU A 169 20.18 11.78 -28.39
CA GLU A 169 21.19 11.32 -29.32
C GLU A 169 22.51 12.04 -29.01
N GLU A 170 23.49 11.29 -28.57
CA GLU A 170 24.88 11.72 -28.58
C GLU A 170 25.30 11.94 -30.04
N GLY A 171 25.34 13.20 -30.43
CA GLY A 171 25.91 13.64 -31.69
C GLY A 171 27.39 13.36 -31.73
N ASN A 172 27.77 12.35 -32.47
CA ASN A 172 29.16 12.08 -32.86
C ASN A 172 29.55 13.10 -33.94
N GLY A 173 30.28 14.14 -33.54
CA GLY A 173 30.87 15.11 -34.42
C GLY A 173 32.34 14.76 -34.72
N SER A 174 32.62 14.58 -35.97
CA SER A 174 33.95 14.37 -36.60
C SER A 174 34.93 15.49 -36.31
#